data_2ffaa36ba9ea315ae85d1e8727b458dc
#
_entry.id   2ffaa36ba9ea315ae85d1e8727b458dc
#
_cell.length_a   1.000
_cell.length_b   1.000
_cell.length_c   1.000
_cell.angle_alpha   90.00
_cell.angle_beta   90.00
_cell.angle_gamma   90.00
#
_symmetry.space_group_name_H-M   'P 1'
#
loop_
_entity.id
_entity.type
_entity.pdbx_description
1 polymer ?
#
loop_
_entity_poly.entity_id
_entity_poly.type
_entity_poly.pdbx_seq_one_letter_code
_entity_poly.pdbx_strand_id
1 'polypeptide(L)'
;MIMRVFVAGGTGVVGRRLVPQLVARGHQVTATTTSLTKLGLLGQLGADAIVMDGLDAVSIGEAVAKARPDAIVHQMTAIAPAHAGKIDFKHIDRWFAITNRLRTEGTDHLLAAAEATGVSHFVAQSYASWNGIRRGGWVKTEEDPLDPEEGTAAHPVMEAIRYLEEMVVKADGAVLRYGGLYGPGATDDQVELVRKRQFPLVGGGTGYLSWVHLDDAATATVLAVEQKAEGVFNIVDDEPAPASEWLPYLAKCAGAKPPIRVPKWLARLLAGEAAVMMMTEGRGFSNAKAKRELGWELRYPSWRQGFKEELA
;
A
#
# COMPACT_ATOMS: atom_id res chain seq x y z
N MET A 1 17.59 17.00 -8.81
CA MET A 1 17.19 17.43 -10.19
C MET A 1 15.68 17.62 -10.21
N ILE A 2 15.17 18.68 -10.84
CA ILE A 2 13.71 18.86 -11.00
C ILE A 2 13.23 17.90 -12.09
N MET A 3 12.16 17.16 -11.81
CA MET A 3 11.58 16.14 -12.70
C MET A 3 10.10 16.44 -12.95
N ARG A 4 9.59 15.99 -14.08
CA ARG A 4 8.15 15.86 -14.33
C ARG A 4 7.72 14.48 -13.86
N VAL A 5 6.85 14.43 -12.85
CA VAL A 5 6.42 13.18 -12.23
C VAL A 5 4.94 12.95 -12.51
N PHE A 6 4.62 11.80 -13.09
CA PHE A 6 3.24 11.37 -13.33
C PHE A 6 2.80 10.46 -12.20
N VAL A 7 1.77 10.84 -11.44
CA VAL A 7 1.23 10.07 -10.32
C VAL A 7 -0.12 9.46 -10.71
N ALA A 8 -0.13 8.21 -11.11
CA ALA A 8 -1.35 7.44 -11.36
C ALA A 8 -2.01 7.07 -10.02
N GLY A 9 -3.19 7.63 -9.72
CA GLY A 9 -3.89 7.45 -8.46
C GLY A 9 -3.64 8.56 -7.41
N GLY A 10 -3.43 9.80 -7.86
CA GLY A 10 -3.12 10.95 -7.00
C GLY A 10 -4.17 11.29 -5.94
N THR A 11 -5.43 10.88 -6.09
CA THR A 11 -6.48 11.12 -5.10
C THR A 11 -6.60 10.02 -4.02
N GLY A 12 -5.80 8.96 -4.10
CA GLY A 12 -5.70 7.93 -3.08
C GLY A 12 -5.07 8.43 -1.78
N VAL A 13 -5.12 7.64 -0.71
CA VAL A 13 -4.60 8.06 0.62
C VAL A 13 -3.09 8.36 0.58
N VAL A 14 -2.31 7.55 -0.13
CA VAL A 14 -0.87 7.83 -0.35
C VAL A 14 -0.69 8.99 -1.33
N GLY A 15 -1.44 9.02 -2.45
CA GLY A 15 -1.33 10.06 -3.46
C GLY A 15 -1.52 11.47 -2.92
N ARG A 16 -2.48 11.65 -1.99
CA ARG A 16 -2.72 12.96 -1.33
C ARG A 16 -1.57 13.40 -0.41
N ARG A 17 -0.72 12.51 0.03
CA ARG A 17 0.51 12.81 0.79
C ARG A 17 1.71 12.97 -0.12
N LEU A 18 1.78 12.16 -1.18
CA LEU A 18 2.87 12.13 -2.14
C LEU A 18 2.92 13.41 -3.02
N VAL A 19 1.78 13.79 -3.58
CA VAL A 19 1.70 14.93 -4.51
C VAL A 19 2.27 16.22 -3.89
N PRO A 20 1.81 16.67 -2.69
CA PRO A 20 2.36 17.91 -2.11
C PRO A 20 3.84 17.77 -1.70
N GLN A 21 4.32 16.57 -1.34
CA GLN A 21 5.74 16.37 -1.04
C GLN A 21 6.61 16.51 -2.29
N LEU A 22 6.19 15.96 -3.44
CA LEU A 22 6.88 16.14 -4.72
C LEU A 22 6.90 17.61 -5.14
N VAL A 23 5.75 18.29 -5.04
CA VAL A 23 5.64 19.73 -5.38
C VAL A 23 6.53 20.59 -4.49
N ALA A 24 6.55 20.31 -3.18
CA ALA A 24 7.40 21.04 -2.22
C ALA A 24 8.90 20.87 -2.49
N ARG A 25 9.31 19.78 -3.17
CA ARG A 25 10.68 19.56 -3.63
C ARG A 25 10.98 20.15 -5.02
N GLY A 26 10.01 20.86 -5.60
CA GLY A 26 10.15 21.58 -6.87
C GLY A 26 9.85 20.74 -8.11
N HIS A 27 9.34 19.50 -7.96
CA HIS A 27 8.93 18.68 -9.10
C HIS A 27 7.65 19.24 -9.75
N GLN A 28 7.54 19.06 -11.07
CA GLN A 28 6.29 19.29 -11.80
C GLN A 28 5.46 18.01 -11.75
N VAL A 29 4.29 18.05 -11.12
CA VAL A 29 3.48 16.86 -10.89
C VAL A 29 2.23 16.89 -11.74
N THR A 30 2.03 15.85 -12.55
CA THR A 30 0.73 15.52 -13.15
C THR A 30 0.13 14.36 -12.38
N ALA A 31 -1.06 14.53 -11.82
CA ALA A 31 -1.71 13.51 -11.02
C ALA A 31 -3.07 13.13 -11.58
N THR A 32 -3.44 11.83 -11.43
CA THR A 32 -4.67 11.32 -12.03
C THR A 32 -5.73 10.95 -11.01
N THR A 33 -6.98 11.00 -11.46
CA THR A 33 -8.18 10.55 -10.76
C THR A 33 -9.17 9.95 -11.75
N THR A 34 -10.03 9.04 -11.31
CA THR A 34 -11.15 8.52 -12.11
C THR A 34 -12.38 9.44 -12.08
N SER A 35 -12.39 10.50 -11.25
CA SER A 35 -13.56 11.35 -11.02
C SER A 35 -13.31 12.79 -11.41
N LEU A 36 -14.14 13.33 -12.29
CA LEU A 36 -14.17 14.75 -12.65
C LEU A 36 -14.30 15.66 -11.41
N THR A 37 -15.07 15.26 -10.42
CA THR A 37 -15.30 16.06 -9.21
C THR A 37 -14.07 16.20 -8.31
N LYS A 38 -13.05 15.35 -8.51
CA LYS A 38 -11.81 15.35 -7.73
C LYS A 38 -10.65 16.09 -8.42
N LEU A 39 -10.84 16.64 -9.62
CA LEU A 39 -9.81 17.44 -10.31
C LEU A 39 -9.39 18.65 -9.47
N GLY A 40 -10.35 19.36 -8.88
CA GLY A 40 -10.06 20.50 -8.01
C GLY A 40 -9.20 20.16 -6.80
N LEU A 41 -9.38 18.95 -6.23
CA LEU A 41 -8.53 18.47 -5.13
C LEU A 41 -7.07 18.33 -5.57
N LEU A 42 -6.82 17.74 -6.74
CA LEU A 42 -5.44 17.60 -7.26
C LEU A 42 -4.79 18.96 -7.54
N GLY A 43 -5.55 19.91 -8.08
CA GLY A 43 -5.07 21.28 -8.25
C GLY A 43 -4.71 21.97 -6.92
N GLN A 44 -5.51 21.76 -5.86
CA GLN A 44 -5.20 22.27 -4.52
C GLN A 44 -3.94 21.64 -3.92
N LEU A 45 -3.62 20.39 -4.29
CA LEU A 45 -2.38 19.71 -3.90
C LEU A 45 -1.16 20.18 -4.73
N GLY A 46 -1.36 21.05 -5.72
CA GLY A 46 -0.30 21.63 -6.56
C GLY A 46 0.01 20.83 -7.83
N ALA A 47 -0.83 19.88 -8.24
CA ALA A 47 -0.61 19.08 -9.43
C ALA A 47 -1.48 19.53 -10.61
N ASP A 48 -0.97 19.35 -11.83
CA ASP A 48 -1.80 19.28 -13.02
C ASP A 48 -2.69 18.05 -12.97
N ALA A 49 -4.00 18.23 -13.11
CA ALA A 49 -4.97 17.18 -12.87
C ALA A 49 -5.51 16.57 -14.17
N ILE A 50 -5.54 15.26 -14.27
CA ILE A 50 -6.08 14.52 -15.42
C ILE A 50 -7.09 13.47 -14.94
N VAL A 51 -8.22 13.36 -15.63
CA VAL A 51 -9.12 12.19 -15.48
C VAL A 51 -8.55 11.04 -16.30
N MET A 52 -8.38 9.87 -15.69
CA MET A 52 -7.79 8.71 -16.32
C MET A 52 -8.43 7.43 -15.77
N ASP A 53 -8.83 6.54 -16.66
CA ASP A 53 -9.20 5.17 -16.27
C ASP A 53 -7.96 4.29 -16.33
N GLY A 54 -7.58 3.72 -15.19
CA GLY A 54 -6.41 2.84 -15.05
C GLY A 54 -6.55 1.47 -15.71
N LEU A 55 -7.71 1.12 -16.22
CA LEU A 55 -7.99 -0.10 -16.97
C LEU A 55 -8.21 0.13 -18.47
N ASP A 56 -8.09 1.38 -18.93
CA ASP A 56 -8.20 1.75 -20.34
C ASP A 56 -6.82 2.18 -20.88
N ALA A 57 -6.24 1.36 -21.75
CA ALA A 57 -4.94 1.60 -22.38
C ALA A 57 -4.88 2.93 -23.15
N VAL A 58 -5.98 3.34 -23.81
CA VAL A 58 -6.05 4.58 -24.57
C VAL A 58 -6.01 5.79 -23.60
N SER A 59 -6.84 5.75 -22.57
CA SER A 59 -6.89 6.76 -21.53
C SER A 59 -5.52 6.97 -20.85
N ILE A 60 -4.81 5.87 -20.55
CA ILE A 60 -3.46 5.92 -19.96
C ILE A 60 -2.46 6.49 -20.96
N GLY A 61 -2.43 6.01 -22.20
CA GLY A 61 -1.52 6.47 -23.24
C GLY A 61 -1.65 7.97 -23.50
N GLU A 62 -2.87 8.49 -23.65
CA GLU A 62 -3.14 9.92 -23.84
C GLU A 62 -2.69 10.76 -22.63
N ALA A 63 -2.97 10.30 -21.40
CA ALA A 63 -2.60 10.99 -20.18
C ALA A 63 -1.08 11.09 -20.03
N VAL A 64 -0.35 9.99 -20.24
CA VAL A 64 1.12 9.95 -20.14
C VAL A 64 1.77 10.77 -21.26
N ALA A 65 1.30 10.65 -22.51
CA ALA A 65 1.79 11.43 -23.63
C ALA A 65 1.59 12.95 -23.43
N LYS A 66 0.46 13.35 -22.85
CA LYS A 66 0.17 14.74 -22.50
C LYS A 66 1.11 15.26 -21.40
N ALA A 67 1.33 14.46 -20.36
CA ALA A 67 2.18 14.83 -19.22
C ALA A 67 3.67 14.86 -19.58
N ARG A 68 4.12 14.05 -20.53
CA ARG A 68 5.52 13.89 -20.92
C ARG A 68 6.45 13.72 -19.70
N PRO A 69 6.21 12.75 -18.82
CA PRO A 69 6.90 12.65 -17.55
C PRO A 69 8.34 12.12 -17.71
N ASP A 70 9.17 12.42 -16.71
CA ASP A 70 10.51 11.83 -16.56
C ASP A 70 10.43 10.57 -15.69
N ALA A 71 9.38 10.47 -14.84
CA ALA A 71 9.10 9.32 -13.99
C ALA A 71 7.58 9.07 -13.85
N ILE A 72 7.19 7.80 -13.77
CA ILE A 72 5.81 7.37 -13.49
C ILE A 72 5.75 6.71 -12.11
N VAL A 73 4.76 7.11 -11.30
CA VAL A 73 4.46 6.50 -10.00
C VAL A 73 3.09 5.86 -10.05
N HIS A 74 3.04 4.53 -9.95
CA HIS A 74 1.81 3.73 -9.96
C HIS A 74 1.29 3.53 -8.53
N GLN A 75 0.25 4.31 -8.16
CA GLN A 75 -0.45 4.24 -6.87
C GLN A 75 -1.93 3.82 -7.02
N MET A 76 -2.32 3.24 -8.17
CA MET A 76 -3.71 2.91 -8.42
C MET A 76 -4.15 1.68 -7.62
N THR A 77 -5.22 1.83 -6.88
CA THR A 77 -5.98 0.77 -6.20
C THR A 77 -7.46 1.14 -6.16
N ALA A 78 -8.32 0.16 -5.95
CA ALA A 78 -9.76 0.35 -5.78
C ALA A 78 -10.24 -0.15 -4.41
N ILE A 79 -9.41 -0.03 -3.37
CA ILE A 79 -9.69 -0.50 -2.01
C ILE A 79 -10.41 0.52 -1.13
N ALA A 80 -10.58 1.76 -1.59
CA ALA A 80 -11.34 2.75 -0.84
C ALA A 80 -12.80 2.29 -0.66
N PRO A 81 -13.44 2.55 0.52
CA PRO A 81 -14.81 2.12 0.79
C PRO A 81 -15.83 2.53 -0.27
N ALA A 82 -15.60 3.68 -0.92
CA ALA A 82 -16.45 4.14 -2.03
C ALA A 82 -16.41 3.23 -3.29
N HIS A 83 -15.38 2.40 -3.43
CA HIS A 83 -15.20 1.51 -4.58
C HIS A 83 -15.39 0.04 -4.23
N ALA A 84 -14.86 -0.39 -3.07
CA ALA A 84 -14.84 -1.79 -2.66
C ALA A 84 -15.86 -2.14 -1.55
N GLY A 85 -16.50 -1.13 -0.93
CA GLY A 85 -17.34 -1.34 0.23
C GLY A 85 -16.55 -1.80 1.47
N LYS A 86 -17.24 -2.46 2.41
CA LYS A 86 -16.59 -3.04 3.58
C LYS A 86 -15.75 -4.25 3.19
N ILE A 87 -14.59 -4.41 3.84
CA ILE A 87 -13.71 -5.55 3.58
C ILE A 87 -14.43 -6.87 3.92
N ASP A 88 -14.41 -7.79 2.97
CA ASP A 88 -14.91 -9.16 3.12
C ASP A 88 -13.74 -10.14 3.07
N PHE A 89 -13.25 -10.55 4.23
CA PHE A 89 -12.12 -11.48 4.32
C PHE A 89 -12.45 -12.89 3.81
N LYS A 90 -13.72 -13.28 3.74
CA LYS A 90 -14.12 -14.57 3.15
C LYS A 90 -14.02 -14.59 1.64
N HIS A 91 -14.32 -13.46 1.02
CA HIS A 91 -14.30 -13.30 -0.44
C HIS A 91 -13.33 -12.17 -0.80
N ILE A 92 -12.15 -12.23 -0.21
CA ILE A 92 -11.12 -11.19 -0.37
C ILE A 92 -10.66 -11.08 -1.83
N ASP A 93 -10.69 -12.17 -2.58
CA ASP A 93 -10.50 -12.22 -4.03
C ASP A 93 -11.45 -11.27 -4.77
N ARG A 94 -12.73 -11.30 -4.43
CA ARG A 94 -13.75 -10.43 -5.02
C ARG A 94 -13.59 -8.98 -4.59
N TRP A 95 -13.26 -8.78 -3.31
CA TRP A 95 -13.04 -7.43 -2.78
C TRP A 95 -11.85 -6.76 -3.45
N PHE A 96 -10.80 -7.50 -3.78
CA PHE A 96 -9.63 -7.01 -4.51
C PHE A 96 -9.75 -7.11 -6.03
N ALA A 97 -10.85 -7.60 -6.62
CA ALA A 97 -10.94 -7.92 -8.04
C ALA A 97 -10.51 -6.75 -8.96
N ILE A 98 -11.01 -5.54 -8.74
CA ILE A 98 -10.61 -4.35 -9.52
C ILE A 98 -9.15 -3.97 -9.22
N THR A 99 -8.72 -4.05 -7.97
CA THR A 99 -7.33 -3.76 -7.59
C THR A 99 -6.35 -4.74 -8.23
N ASN A 100 -6.72 -6.03 -8.32
CA ASN A 100 -5.89 -7.04 -8.99
C ASN A 100 -5.75 -6.75 -10.49
N ARG A 101 -6.83 -6.31 -11.16
CA ARG A 101 -6.75 -5.85 -12.55
C ARG A 101 -5.87 -4.60 -12.70
N LEU A 102 -5.95 -3.65 -11.78
CA LEU A 102 -5.07 -2.47 -11.78
C LEU A 102 -3.60 -2.85 -11.57
N ARG A 103 -3.32 -3.91 -10.79
CA ARG A 103 -1.97 -4.44 -10.58
C ARG A 103 -1.44 -5.22 -11.79
N THR A 104 -2.30 -5.84 -12.58
CA THR A 104 -1.92 -6.58 -13.80
C THR A 104 -2.09 -5.70 -15.04
N GLU A 105 -3.30 -5.59 -15.57
CA GLU A 105 -3.64 -4.83 -16.78
C GLU A 105 -3.19 -3.36 -16.68
N GLY A 106 -3.45 -2.69 -15.53
CA GLY A 106 -3.06 -1.30 -15.30
C GLY A 106 -1.54 -1.09 -15.30
N THR A 107 -0.79 -2.05 -14.76
CA THR A 107 0.68 -2.03 -14.81
C THR A 107 1.17 -2.18 -16.24
N ASP A 108 0.63 -3.14 -17.02
CA ASP A 108 1.00 -3.33 -18.42
C ASP A 108 0.74 -2.08 -19.25
N HIS A 109 -0.42 -1.46 -19.08
CA HIS A 109 -0.77 -0.23 -19.81
C HIS A 109 0.15 0.94 -19.45
N LEU A 110 0.51 1.11 -18.17
CA LEU A 110 1.43 2.16 -17.74
C LEU A 110 2.85 1.91 -18.25
N LEU A 111 3.34 0.66 -18.23
CA LEU A 111 4.67 0.31 -18.74
C LEU A 111 4.73 0.48 -20.27
N ALA A 112 3.69 0.08 -21.00
CA ALA A 112 3.60 0.31 -22.45
C ALA A 112 3.58 1.81 -22.79
N ALA A 113 2.86 2.63 -22.02
CA ALA A 113 2.85 4.08 -22.19
C ALA A 113 4.21 4.71 -21.84
N ALA A 114 4.92 4.19 -20.82
CA ALA A 114 6.28 4.60 -20.48
C ALA A 114 7.25 4.32 -21.63
N GLU A 115 7.23 3.11 -22.18
CA GLU A 115 8.05 2.71 -23.32
C GLU A 115 7.78 3.60 -24.56
N ALA A 116 6.50 3.79 -24.91
CA ALA A 116 6.09 4.59 -26.06
C ALA A 116 6.50 6.08 -25.96
N THR A 117 6.68 6.59 -24.76
CA THR A 117 7.04 8.00 -24.48
C THR A 117 8.48 8.18 -24.02
N GLY A 118 9.28 7.11 -23.92
CA GLY A 118 10.68 7.13 -23.51
C GLY A 118 10.89 7.45 -22.03
N VAL A 119 9.91 7.14 -21.17
CA VAL A 119 10.05 7.27 -19.72
C VAL A 119 10.89 6.12 -19.20
N SER A 120 12.02 6.44 -18.55
CA SER A 120 13.00 5.45 -18.10
C SER A 120 12.89 5.10 -16.60
N HIS A 121 11.98 5.74 -15.87
CA HIS A 121 11.89 5.50 -14.42
C HIS A 121 10.45 5.22 -13.99
N PHE A 122 10.26 4.08 -13.33
CA PHE A 122 8.95 3.61 -12.89
C PHE A 122 8.98 3.19 -11.43
N VAL A 123 8.05 3.68 -10.63
CA VAL A 123 7.89 3.31 -9.21
C VAL A 123 6.48 2.78 -9.00
N ALA A 124 6.34 1.59 -8.44
CA ALA A 124 5.02 1.02 -8.16
C ALA A 124 4.85 0.67 -6.67
N GLN A 125 3.64 0.90 -6.18
CA GLN A 125 3.27 0.39 -4.86
C GLN A 125 2.97 -1.11 -4.93
N SER A 126 3.44 -1.85 -3.95
CA SER A 126 3.07 -3.21 -3.62
C SER A 126 2.67 -3.31 -2.15
N TYR A 127 2.58 -4.51 -1.60
CA TYR A 127 2.08 -4.72 -0.25
C TYR A 127 2.89 -5.78 0.50
N ALA A 128 3.38 -5.42 1.69
CA ALA A 128 4.10 -6.32 2.59
C ALA A 128 3.81 -5.97 4.06
N SER A 129 2.70 -6.45 4.59
CA SER A 129 2.32 -6.19 5.98
C SER A 129 2.36 -7.44 6.86
N TRP A 130 1.79 -8.55 6.37
CA TRP A 130 1.72 -9.83 7.10
C TRP A 130 2.01 -11.04 6.18
N ASN A 131 2.09 -10.83 4.90
CA ASN A 131 2.08 -11.81 3.82
C ASN A 131 3.48 -12.35 3.44
N GLY A 132 4.44 -12.28 4.35
CA GLY A 132 5.73 -12.93 4.18
C GLY A 132 5.63 -14.45 4.28
N ILE A 133 6.53 -15.16 3.57
CA ILE A 133 6.56 -16.63 3.58
C ILE A 133 6.59 -17.20 5.00
N ARG A 134 5.71 -18.12 5.31
CA ARG A 134 5.52 -18.71 6.66
C ARG A 134 6.54 -19.79 7.04
N ARG A 135 7.80 -19.60 6.64
CA ARG A 135 8.95 -20.45 7.00
C ARG A 135 10.04 -19.58 7.63
N GLY A 136 10.85 -20.15 8.51
CA GLY A 136 11.94 -19.43 9.17
C GLY A 136 11.46 -18.33 10.14
N GLY A 137 12.22 -17.24 10.24
CA GLY A 137 11.97 -16.15 11.19
C GLY A 137 10.65 -15.39 11.00
N TRP A 138 10.23 -14.68 12.04
CA TRP A 138 9.00 -13.90 12.04
C TRP A 138 9.09 -12.60 11.24
N VAL A 139 10.30 -12.08 11.03
CA VAL A 139 10.56 -10.86 10.25
C VAL A 139 11.31 -11.25 8.98
N LYS A 140 10.83 -10.76 7.83
CA LYS A 140 11.29 -11.05 6.48
C LYS A 140 12.03 -9.89 5.88
N THR A 141 12.91 -10.17 4.94
CA THR A 141 13.61 -9.18 4.12
C THR A 141 13.09 -9.22 2.68
N GLU A 142 13.63 -8.40 1.81
CA GLU A 142 13.30 -8.39 0.38
C GLU A 142 13.77 -9.66 -0.35
N GLU A 143 14.72 -10.40 0.24
CA GLU A 143 15.22 -11.70 -0.28
C GLU A 143 14.24 -12.84 0.00
N ASP A 144 13.39 -12.70 1.01
CA ASP A 144 12.34 -13.66 1.31
C ASP A 144 11.16 -13.46 0.34
N PRO A 145 10.59 -14.55 -0.25
CA PRO A 145 9.40 -14.44 -1.06
C PRO A 145 8.17 -14.06 -0.22
N LEU A 146 7.19 -13.45 -0.86
CA LEU A 146 5.85 -13.33 -0.31
C LEU A 146 5.18 -14.72 -0.28
N ASP A 147 4.30 -14.96 0.70
CA ASP A 147 3.53 -16.20 0.76
C ASP A 147 2.51 -16.23 -0.39
N PRO A 148 2.44 -17.31 -1.18
CA PRO A 148 1.51 -17.40 -2.29
C PRO A 148 0.05 -17.55 -1.84
N GLU A 149 -0.21 -17.80 -0.55
CA GLU A 149 -1.55 -18.01 0.02
C GLU A 149 -2.35 -19.12 -0.70
N GLU A 150 -1.64 -20.17 -1.17
CA GLU A 150 -2.25 -21.31 -1.88
C GLU A 150 -3.39 -21.92 -1.09
N GLY A 151 -4.48 -22.24 -1.80
CA GLY A 151 -5.69 -22.81 -1.20
C GLY A 151 -6.56 -21.84 -0.40
N THR A 152 -6.23 -20.54 -0.39
CA THR A 152 -7.06 -19.50 0.24
C THR A 152 -7.67 -18.55 -0.78
N ALA A 153 -8.67 -17.78 -0.36
CA ALA A 153 -9.24 -16.70 -1.17
C ALA A 153 -8.25 -15.55 -1.43
N ALA A 154 -7.13 -15.49 -0.70
CA ALA A 154 -6.09 -14.48 -0.91
C ALA A 154 -5.13 -14.83 -2.05
N HIS A 155 -5.11 -16.08 -2.53
CA HIS A 155 -4.19 -16.52 -3.59
C HIS A 155 -4.23 -15.63 -4.85
N PRO A 156 -5.39 -15.29 -5.45
CA PRO A 156 -5.44 -14.41 -6.62
C PRO A 156 -4.90 -12.99 -6.35
N VAL A 157 -4.98 -12.54 -5.09
CA VAL A 157 -4.42 -11.24 -4.68
C VAL A 157 -2.90 -11.30 -4.69
N MET A 158 -2.33 -12.40 -4.18
CA MET A 158 -0.88 -12.62 -4.16
C MET A 158 -0.30 -12.83 -5.56
N GLU A 159 -1.04 -13.50 -6.46
CA GLU A 159 -0.65 -13.62 -7.86
C GLU A 159 -0.58 -12.25 -8.56
N ALA A 160 -1.58 -11.39 -8.34
CA ALA A 160 -1.57 -10.04 -8.92
C ALA A 160 -0.45 -9.15 -8.37
N ILE A 161 -0.13 -9.29 -7.08
CA ILE A 161 1.02 -8.61 -6.45
C ILE A 161 2.33 -9.10 -7.08
N ARG A 162 2.52 -10.40 -7.20
CA ARG A 162 3.72 -11.01 -7.78
C ARG A 162 3.91 -10.58 -9.23
N TYR A 163 2.83 -10.58 -10.01
CA TYR A 163 2.86 -10.12 -11.40
C TYR A 163 3.35 -8.67 -11.52
N LEU A 164 2.75 -7.75 -10.74
CA LEU A 164 3.17 -6.35 -10.71
C LEU A 164 4.67 -6.22 -10.37
N GLU A 165 5.12 -6.89 -9.29
CA GLU A 165 6.51 -6.82 -8.85
C GLU A 165 7.47 -7.32 -9.92
N GLU A 166 7.15 -8.45 -10.57
CA GLU A 166 7.96 -9.04 -11.64
C GLU A 166 8.05 -8.10 -12.86
N MET A 167 6.92 -7.54 -13.31
CA MET A 167 6.89 -6.66 -14.47
C MET A 167 7.64 -5.35 -14.23
N VAL A 168 7.50 -4.77 -13.02
CA VAL A 168 8.19 -3.52 -12.68
C VAL A 168 9.70 -3.74 -12.54
N VAL A 169 10.13 -4.82 -11.87
CA VAL A 169 11.56 -5.14 -11.74
C VAL A 169 12.19 -5.46 -13.11
N LYS A 170 11.46 -6.15 -13.99
CA LYS A 170 11.92 -6.43 -15.36
C LYS A 170 12.09 -5.16 -16.22
N ALA A 171 11.39 -4.10 -15.87
CA ALA A 171 11.48 -2.79 -16.49
C ALA A 171 12.48 -1.85 -15.75
N ASP A 172 13.39 -2.39 -14.95
CA ASP A 172 14.35 -1.64 -14.12
C ASP A 172 13.69 -0.60 -13.20
N GLY A 173 12.46 -0.87 -12.77
CA GLY A 173 11.69 -0.01 -11.87
C GLY A 173 11.86 -0.36 -10.39
N ALA A 174 11.32 0.51 -9.52
CA ALA A 174 11.26 0.29 -8.09
C ALA A 174 9.88 -0.21 -7.64
N VAL A 175 9.85 -1.25 -6.84
CA VAL A 175 8.68 -1.76 -6.14
C VAL A 175 8.74 -1.37 -4.68
N LEU A 176 7.74 -0.66 -4.21
CA LEU A 176 7.62 -0.26 -2.81
C LEU A 176 6.53 -1.09 -2.13
N ARG A 177 6.93 -2.09 -1.36
CA ARG A 177 6.06 -2.94 -0.57
C ARG A 177 5.66 -2.20 0.69
N TYR A 178 4.52 -1.50 0.66
CA TYR A 178 4.03 -0.81 1.84
C TYR A 178 3.49 -1.79 2.88
N GLY A 179 3.79 -1.51 4.15
CA GLY A 179 3.13 -2.13 5.29
C GLY A 179 1.65 -1.80 5.37
N GLY A 180 1.00 -2.22 6.44
CA GLY A 180 -0.33 -1.74 6.79
C GLY A 180 -0.32 -0.23 6.93
N LEU A 181 -0.94 0.47 5.99
CA LEU A 181 -0.98 1.94 6.00
C LEU A 181 -1.82 2.44 7.16
N TYR A 182 -1.31 3.40 7.91
CA TYR A 182 -2.05 4.11 8.95
C TYR A 182 -1.86 5.63 8.88
N GLY A 183 -2.75 6.35 9.53
CA GLY A 183 -2.86 7.81 9.50
C GLY A 183 -4.19 8.28 8.95
N PRO A 184 -4.45 9.60 8.89
CA PRO A 184 -5.75 10.16 8.54
C PRO A 184 -6.26 9.70 7.16
N GLY A 185 -7.41 9.03 7.15
CA GLY A 185 -8.05 8.47 5.96
C GLY A 185 -7.63 7.04 5.61
N ALA A 186 -6.67 6.42 6.31
CA ALA A 186 -6.27 5.03 6.10
C ALA A 186 -6.78 4.09 7.19
N THR A 187 -6.87 4.55 8.43
CA THR A 187 -7.26 3.72 9.58
C THR A 187 -8.67 3.98 10.11
N ASP A 188 -9.40 4.93 9.57
CA ASP A 188 -10.70 5.37 10.10
C ASP A 188 -11.70 4.22 10.25
N ASP A 189 -11.86 3.39 9.20
CA ASP A 189 -12.75 2.22 9.22
C ASP A 189 -12.29 1.16 10.23
N GLN A 190 -10.97 0.93 10.34
CA GLN A 190 -10.40 -0.03 11.27
C GLN A 190 -10.60 0.43 12.73
N VAL A 191 -10.39 1.71 13.00
CA VAL A 191 -10.64 2.33 14.31
C VAL A 191 -12.12 2.22 14.67
N GLU A 192 -13.03 2.43 13.72
CA GLU A 192 -14.45 2.26 13.95
C GLU A 192 -14.82 0.81 14.31
N LEU A 193 -14.27 -0.16 13.60
CA LEU A 193 -14.46 -1.58 13.92
C LEU A 193 -13.91 -1.92 15.31
N VAL A 194 -12.77 -1.37 15.69
CA VAL A 194 -12.19 -1.54 17.03
C VAL A 194 -13.07 -0.92 18.10
N ARG A 195 -13.57 0.30 17.89
CA ARG A 195 -14.51 0.95 18.81
C ARG A 195 -15.80 0.16 19.01
N LYS A 196 -16.31 -0.45 17.95
CA LYS A 196 -17.49 -1.33 17.96
C LYS A 196 -17.19 -2.75 18.46
N ARG A 197 -15.93 -3.06 18.80
CA ARG A 197 -15.46 -4.42 19.16
C ARG A 197 -15.75 -5.48 18.08
N GLN A 198 -15.77 -5.06 16.82
CA GLN A 198 -15.98 -5.91 15.64
C GLN A 198 -14.67 -6.34 15.00
N PHE A 199 -13.53 -5.99 15.60
CA PHE A 199 -12.22 -6.44 15.22
C PHE A 199 -11.62 -7.29 16.35
N PRO A 200 -11.92 -8.61 16.37
CA PRO A 200 -11.49 -9.49 17.45
C PRO A 200 -10.03 -9.91 17.31
N LEU A 201 -9.40 -10.25 18.43
CA LEU A 201 -8.13 -10.95 18.47
C LEU A 201 -8.38 -12.45 18.27
N VAL A 202 -7.84 -13.03 17.19
CA VAL A 202 -8.03 -14.44 16.84
C VAL A 202 -6.97 -15.31 17.50
N GLY A 203 -7.40 -16.35 18.21
CA GLY A 203 -6.50 -17.29 18.89
C GLY A 203 -5.56 -16.59 19.87
N GLY A 204 -4.27 -16.82 19.72
CA GLY A 204 -3.23 -16.17 20.52
C GLY A 204 -2.80 -14.80 19.97
N GLY A 205 -3.21 -14.44 18.74
CA GLY A 205 -2.75 -13.23 18.07
C GLY A 205 -1.25 -13.21 17.80
N THR A 206 -0.68 -14.35 17.45
CA THR A 206 0.77 -14.55 17.29
C THR A 206 1.31 -14.11 15.93
N GLY A 207 0.43 -13.85 14.94
CA GLY A 207 0.81 -13.36 13.63
C GLY A 207 1.33 -11.92 13.70
N TYR A 208 2.48 -11.70 13.05
CA TYR A 208 3.13 -10.39 12.96
C TYR A 208 2.53 -9.55 11.83
N LEU A 209 2.39 -8.26 12.08
CA LEU A 209 2.14 -7.23 11.09
C LEU A 209 3.27 -6.22 11.11
N SER A 210 3.53 -5.64 9.94
CA SER A 210 4.32 -4.43 9.79
C SER A 210 3.42 -3.28 9.36
N TRP A 211 3.64 -2.12 9.93
CA TRP A 211 2.90 -0.89 9.69
C TRP A 211 3.76 0.13 8.96
N VAL A 212 3.14 1.15 8.39
CA VAL A 212 3.83 2.35 7.92
C VAL A 212 2.87 3.54 7.93
N HIS A 213 3.35 4.69 8.41
CA HIS A 213 2.57 5.93 8.33
C HIS A 213 2.48 6.45 6.90
N LEU A 214 1.33 7.05 6.53
CA LEU A 214 1.11 7.59 5.18
C LEU A 214 2.17 8.60 4.75
N ASP A 215 2.63 9.47 5.65
CA ASP A 215 3.66 10.47 5.35
C ASP A 215 5.01 9.80 5.06
N ASP A 216 5.37 8.76 5.82
CA ASP A 216 6.61 8.02 5.63
C ASP A 216 6.60 7.19 4.35
N ALA A 217 5.44 6.57 4.01
CA ALA A 217 5.26 5.89 2.73
C ALA A 217 5.42 6.85 1.55
N ALA A 218 4.84 8.07 1.65
CA ALA A 218 5.01 9.11 0.65
C ALA A 218 6.46 9.58 0.54
N THR A 219 7.16 9.79 1.67
CA THR A 219 8.58 10.18 1.69
C THR A 219 9.46 9.11 1.04
N ALA A 220 9.25 7.83 1.33
CA ALA A 220 9.98 6.73 0.68
C ALA A 220 9.76 6.74 -0.84
N THR A 221 8.52 7.03 -1.28
CA THR A 221 8.20 7.13 -2.71
C THR A 221 8.91 8.29 -3.39
N VAL A 222 8.96 9.46 -2.74
CA VAL A 222 9.71 10.61 -3.24
C VAL A 222 11.18 10.27 -3.41
N LEU A 223 11.79 9.63 -2.40
CA LEU A 223 13.21 9.23 -2.45
C LEU A 223 13.46 8.21 -3.58
N ALA A 224 12.58 7.23 -3.76
CA ALA A 224 12.69 6.27 -4.85
C ALA A 224 12.64 6.94 -6.23
N VAL A 225 11.78 7.97 -6.40
CA VAL A 225 11.70 8.77 -7.64
C VAL A 225 12.99 9.57 -7.85
N GLU A 226 13.45 10.33 -6.84
CA GLU A 226 14.61 11.24 -6.96
C GLU A 226 15.92 10.50 -7.22
N GLN A 227 16.07 9.31 -6.62
CA GLN A 227 17.28 8.48 -6.74
C GLN A 227 17.24 7.53 -7.93
N LYS A 228 16.10 7.46 -8.65
CA LYS A 228 15.87 6.46 -9.69
C LYS A 228 16.16 5.05 -9.18
N ALA A 229 15.57 4.74 -8.03
CA ALA A 229 15.79 3.47 -7.37
C ALA A 229 15.26 2.29 -8.20
N GLU A 230 15.94 1.14 -8.10
CA GLU A 230 15.59 -0.09 -8.80
C GLU A 230 15.41 -1.25 -7.81
N GLY A 231 14.55 -2.20 -8.18
CA GLY A 231 14.31 -3.41 -7.37
C GLY A 231 13.24 -3.22 -6.30
N VAL A 232 13.21 -4.13 -5.32
CA VAL A 232 12.15 -4.22 -4.31
C VAL A 232 12.62 -3.62 -2.98
N PHE A 233 11.74 -2.86 -2.32
CA PHE A 233 11.99 -2.25 -1.00
C PHE A 233 10.77 -2.47 -0.09
N ASN A 234 11.00 -2.96 1.12
CA ASN A 234 9.99 -3.00 2.17
C ASN A 234 9.89 -1.63 2.85
N ILE A 235 8.74 -0.99 2.75
CA ILE A 235 8.47 0.32 3.31
C ILE A 235 7.55 0.13 4.51
N VAL A 236 8.17 -0.13 5.65
CA VAL A 236 7.53 -0.44 6.93
C VAL A 236 8.24 0.29 8.06
N ASP A 237 7.58 0.47 9.21
CA ASP A 237 8.21 1.02 10.40
C ASP A 237 9.23 0.05 11.05
N ASP A 238 9.86 0.48 12.15
CA ASP A 238 10.92 -0.28 12.81
C ASP A 238 10.41 -1.39 13.74
N GLU A 239 9.08 -1.50 13.91
CA GLU A 239 8.50 -2.34 14.96
C GLU A 239 7.45 -3.33 14.38
N PRO A 240 7.88 -4.37 13.62
CA PRO A 240 6.96 -5.47 13.29
C PRO A 240 6.45 -6.12 14.58
N ALA A 241 5.15 -6.25 14.74
CA ALA A 241 4.58 -6.70 16.01
C ALA A 241 3.46 -7.73 15.83
N PRO A 242 3.30 -8.66 16.82
CA PRO A 242 2.19 -9.60 16.79
C PRO A 242 0.85 -8.91 17.06
N ALA A 243 -0.23 -9.47 16.54
CA ALA A 243 -1.57 -8.92 16.70
C ALA A 243 -1.98 -8.80 18.17
N SER A 244 -1.44 -9.65 19.03
CA SER A 244 -1.64 -9.58 20.50
C SER A 244 -1.07 -8.32 21.15
N GLU A 245 -0.20 -7.58 20.47
CA GLU A 245 0.35 -6.32 20.95
C GLU A 245 -0.28 -5.10 20.28
N TRP A 246 -0.27 -5.04 18.95
CA TRP A 246 -0.72 -3.84 18.25
C TRP A 246 -2.25 -3.63 18.36
N LEU A 247 -3.07 -4.68 18.35
CA LEU A 247 -4.52 -4.52 18.36
C LEU A 247 -5.07 -4.01 19.71
N PRO A 248 -4.62 -4.53 20.86
CA PRO A 248 -4.99 -3.93 22.16
C PRO A 248 -4.49 -2.49 22.32
N TYR A 249 -3.30 -2.18 21.77
CA TYR A 249 -2.75 -0.83 21.83
C TYR A 249 -3.55 0.15 20.96
N LEU A 250 -3.91 -0.26 19.73
CA LEU A 250 -4.81 0.50 18.87
C LEU A 250 -6.15 0.78 19.57
N ALA A 251 -6.73 -0.24 20.22
CA ALA A 251 -7.97 -0.07 20.99
C ALA A 251 -7.80 0.95 22.12
N LYS A 252 -6.68 0.92 22.83
CA LYS A 252 -6.36 1.90 23.88
C LYS A 252 -6.28 3.32 23.32
N CYS A 253 -5.54 3.53 22.23
CA CYS A 253 -5.41 4.84 21.57
C CYS A 253 -6.75 5.35 21.04
N ALA A 254 -7.61 4.46 20.53
CA ALA A 254 -8.96 4.79 20.05
C ALA A 254 -9.99 5.02 21.18
N GLY A 255 -9.60 4.96 22.45
CA GLY A 255 -10.53 5.06 23.58
C GLY A 255 -11.51 3.90 23.69
N ALA A 256 -11.20 2.75 23.09
CA ALA A 256 -12.07 1.58 23.02
C ALA A 256 -11.75 0.55 24.11
N LYS A 257 -12.72 -0.32 24.38
CA LYS A 257 -12.49 -1.50 25.24
C LYS A 257 -11.54 -2.47 24.55
N PRO A 258 -10.75 -3.28 25.29
CA PRO A 258 -9.91 -4.30 24.71
C PRO A 258 -10.64 -5.22 23.72
N PRO A 259 -9.96 -5.72 22.67
CA PRO A 259 -10.57 -6.59 21.68
C PRO A 259 -11.08 -7.90 22.31
N ILE A 260 -12.19 -8.42 21.76
CA ILE A 260 -12.70 -9.74 22.17
C ILE A 260 -11.73 -10.81 21.65
N ARG A 261 -11.50 -11.86 22.41
CA ARG A 261 -10.75 -13.03 21.93
C ARG A 261 -11.70 -14.05 21.31
N VAL A 262 -11.38 -14.50 20.12
CA VAL A 262 -12.19 -15.47 19.37
C VAL A 262 -11.31 -16.68 19.03
N PRO A 263 -11.76 -17.93 19.26
CA PRO A 263 -10.98 -19.11 18.89
C PRO A 263 -10.85 -19.23 17.37
N LYS A 264 -9.74 -19.81 16.88
CA LYS A 264 -9.43 -19.93 15.44
C LYS A 264 -10.59 -20.56 14.63
N TRP A 265 -11.23 -21.61 15.15
CA TRP A 265 -12.31 -22.29 14.42
C TRP A 265 -13.52 -21.38 14.16
N LEU A 266 -13.87 -20.53 15.14
CA LEU A 266 -14.99 -19.60 14.99
C LEU A 266 -14.61 -18.44 14.06
N ALA A 267 -13.40 -17.91 14.16
CA ALA A 267 -12.89 -16.90 13.24
C ALA A 267 -12.85 -17.42 11.79
N ARG A 268 -12.42 -18.67 11.59
CA ARG A 268 -12.44 -19.33 10.26
C ARG A 268 -13.84 -19.40 9.68
N LEU A 269 -14.84 -19.73 10.49
CA LEU A 269 -16.22 -19.79 10.09
C LEU A 269 -16.78 -18.40 9.73
N LEU A 270 -16.42 -17.36 10.48
CA LEU A 270 -17.00 -16.00 10.36
C LEU A 270 -16.25 -15.14 9.33
N ALA A 271 -14.92 -15.20 9.31
CA ALA A 271 -14.05 -14.30 8.53
C ALA A 271 -13.15 -15.02 7.50
N GLY A 272 -13.17 -16.36 7.46
CA GLY A 272 -12.37 -17.15 6.52
C GLY A 272 -10.95 -17.45 6.98
N GLU A 273 -10.21 -18.25 6.18
CA GLU A 273 -8.87 -18.72 6.50
C GLU A 273 -7.84 -17.58 6.47
N ALA A 274 -7.91 -16.69 5.49
CA ALA A 274 -6.97 -15.58 5.36
C ALA A 274 -6.91 -14.69 6.62
N ALA A 275 -8.07 -14.39 7.23
CA ALA A 275 -8.11 -13.62 8.48
C ALA A 275 -7.47 -14.36 9.65
N VAL A 276 -7.65 -15.69 9.73
CA VAL A 276 -7.01 -16.52 10.76
C VAL A 276 -5.50 -16.53 10.58
N MET A 277 -5.02 -16.72 9.35
CA MET A 277 -3.60 -16.77 9.01
C MET A 277 -2.91 -15.42 9.29
N MET A 278 -3.51 -14.32 8.84
CA MET A 278 -3.02 -12.98 9.16
C MET A 278 -2.82 -12.79 10.67
N MET A 279 -3.81 -13.16 11.48
CA MET A 279 -3.79 -12.94 12.93
C MET A 279 -2.91 -13.92 13.71
N THR A 280 -2.59 -15.09 13.17
CA THR A 280 -1.91 -16.14 13.95
C THR A 280 -0.61 -16.64 13.33
N GLU A 281 -0.37 -16.40 12.04
CA GLU A 281 0.77 -16.94 11.29
C GLU A 281 1.47 -15.89 10.42
N GLY A 282 0.92 -14.68 10.34
CA GLY A 282 1.48 -13.56 9.57
C GLY A 282 2.96 -13.31 9.92
N ARG A 283 3.70 -12.82 8.94
CA ARG A 283 5.12 -12.44 9.07
C ARG A 283 5.27 -10.95 8.83
N GLY A 284 6.04 -10.31 9.71
CA GLY A 284 6.45 -8.92 9.52
C GLY A 284 7.63 -8.79 8.56
N PHE A 285 8.04 -7.55 8.32
CA PHE A 285 9.09 -7.21 7.36
C PHE A 285 10.11 -6.26 7.96
N SER A 286 11.35 -6.30 7.44
CA SER A 286 12.43 -5.40 7.78
C SER A 286 12.53 -4.28 6.74
N ASN A 287 12.78 -3.06 7.19
CA ASN A 287 12.99 -1.88 6.35
C ASN A 287 14.49 -1.55 6.17
N ALA A 288 15.39 -2.43 6.60
CA ALA A 288 16.83 -2.14 6.64
C ALA A 288 17.40 -1.78 5.24
N LYS A 289 16.89 -2.40 4.17
CA LYS A 289 17.31 -2.07 2.80
C LYS A 289 16.87 -0.66 2.41
N ALA A 290 15.62 -0.29 2.65
CA ALA A 290 15.11 1.04 2.32
C ALA A 290 15.89 2.15 3.07
N LYS A 291 16.18 1.96 4.35
CA LYS A 291 17.03 2.89 5.11
C LYS A 291 18.43 3.03 4.53
N ARG A 292 19.07 1.92 4.20
CA ARG A 292 20.46 1.90 3.70
C ARG A 292 20.57 2.46 2.30
N GLU A 293 19.68 2.08 1.39
CA GLU A 293 19.81 2.36 -0.04
C GLU A 293 19.09 3.63 -0.47
N LEU A 294 17.92 3.95 0.15
CA LEU A 294 17.21 5.21 -0.12
C LEU A 294 17.60 6.35 0.85
N GLY A 295 18.38 6.06 1.90
CA GLY A 295 18.59 7.04 2.98
C GLY A 295 17.27 7.44 3.65
N TRP A 296 16.31 6.53 3.67
CA TRP A 296 14.97 6.80 4.19
C TRP A 296 14.95 6.87 5.71
N GLU A 297 14.50 8.01 6.22
CA GLU A 297 14.31 8.25 7.65
C GLU A 297 12.81 8.34 7.95
N LEU A 298 12.38 7.64 9.01
CA LEU A 298 11.00 7.63 9.44
C LEU A 298 10.69 8.80 10.37
N ARG A 299 9.61 9.50 10.09
CA ARG A 299 9.01 10.44 11.06
C ARG A 299 8.27 9.68 12.16
N TYR A 300 7.69 8.54 11.82
CA TYR A 300 6.98 7.64 12.73
C TYR A 300 7.67 6.28 12.76
N PRO A 301 8.78 6.14 13.53
CA PRO A 301 9.55 4.89 13.56
C PRO A 301 8.82 3.72 14.20
N SER A 302 7.69 3.97 14.88
CA SER A 302 6.87 2.95 15.51
C SER A 302 5.38 3.27 15.36
N TRP A 303 4.58 2.28 15.01
CA TRP A 303 3.12 2.35 15.06
C TRP A 303 2.59 2.78 16.44
N ARG A 304 3.35 2.53 17.52
CA ARG A 304 2.96 2.97 18.88
C ARG A 304 2.95 4.49 18.96
N GLN A 305 3.98 5.14 18.45
CA GLN A 305 4.03 6.59 18.38
C GLN A 305 2.90 7.10 17.48
N GLY A 306 2.79 6.56 16.27
CA GLY A 306 1.83 7.04 15.29
C GLY A 306 0.38 6.88 15.73
N PHE A 307 -0.03 5.72 16.26
CA PHE A 307 -1.39 5.54 16.79
C PHE A 307 -1.71 6.48 17.94
N LYS A 308 -0.72 6.75 18.80
CA LYS A 308 -0.90 7.69 19.91
C LYS A 308 -1.09 9.12 19.43
N GLU A 309 -0.33 9.56 18.43
CA GLU A 309 -0.41 10.93 17.91
C GLU A 309 -1.66 11.16 17.04
N GLU A 310 -2.05 10.17 16.24
CA GLU A 310 -3.15 10.29 15.30
C GLU A 310 -4.54 10.07 15.92
N LEU A 311 -4.63 9.39 17.08
CA LEU A 311 -5.90 9.01 17.71
C LEU A 311 -6.09 9.64 19.11
N ALA A 312 -5.16 10.49 19.55
CA ALA A 312 -5.22 11.17 20.86
C ALA A 312 -6.28 12.29 20.92
#